data_f62455ddca7b4e68a4d1a49bdc58c547
#
_entry.id   f62455ddca7b4e68a4d1a49bdc58c547
#
_cell.length_a   1.000
_cell.length_b   1.000
_cell.length_c   1.000
_cell.angle_alpha   90.00
_cell.angle_beta   90.00
_cell.angle_gamma   90.00
#
_symmetry.space_group_name_H-M   'P 1'
#
loop_
_entity.id
_entity.type
_entity.pdbx_description
1 polymer ?
#
loop_
_entity_poly.entity_id
_entity_poly.type
_entity_poly.pdbx_seq_one_letter_code
_entity_poly.pdbx_strand_id
1 'polypeptide(L)'
;SLPDLRTGQIKVRERSVEFDEGPRADASLEKLGKLRPVFHARGSVTAGNSSQMSDGAAAVMLVSEKVLKEHNLTPLARFASFAVGGVAPEIMGIGPIAAIPKALAQAGIRQEDLDWIELNEAFAAQSLAVVKELGLDPSKINPLGGAIALGHPLGATGAIRTATIVHGLQRTGGRYGMVSM
;
A
#
# COMPACT_ATOMS: atom_id res chain seq x y z
N SER A 1 -2.72 26.50 6.57
CA SER A 1 -2.89 27.95 6.32
C SER A 1 -2.85 28.20 4.82
N LEU A 2 -3.90 28.77 4.25
CA LEU A 2 -3.94 29.18 2.85
C LEU A 2 -3.86 30.71 2.80
N PRO A 3 -3.02 31.30 1.94
CA PRO A 3 -3.03 32.73 1.73
C PRO A 3 -4.35 33.14 1.08
N ASP A 4 -4.95 34.23 1.56
CA ASP A 4 -6.04 34.90 0.84
C ASP A 4 -5.42 35.52 -0.42
N LEU A 5 -5.74 34.96 -1.57
CA LEU A 5 -5.16 35.36 -2.87
C LEU A 5 -5.42 36.82 -3.22
N ARG A 6 -6.39 37.48 -2.60
CA ARG A 6 -6.74 38.88 -2.83
C ARG A 6 -5.98 39.84 -1.93
N THR A 7 -5.71 39.46 -0.70
CA THR A 7 -5.09 40.32 0.31
C THR A 7 -3.66 39.93 0.67
N GLY A 8 -3.19 38.74 0.27
CA GLY A 8 -1.89 38.19 0.65
C GLY A 8 -1.80 37.79 2.14
N GLN A 9 -2.85 37.99 2.91
CA GLN A 9 -2.85 37.67 4.33
C GLN A 9 -3.02 36.16 4.56
N ILE A 10 -2.20 35.61 5.44
CA ILE A 10 -2.31 34.21 5.88
C ILE A 10 -3.37 34.15 6.99
N LYS A 11 -4.52 33.52 6.70
CA LYS A 11 -5.51 33.20 7.74
C LYS A 11 -5.15 31.86 8.37
N VAL A 12 -4.74 31.87 9.62
CA VAL A 12 -4.57 30.68 10.43
C VAL A 12 -5.94 30.32 11.01
N ARG A 13 -6.41 29.10 10.74
CA ARG A 13 -7.57 28.50 11.41
C ARG A 13 -7.07 27.32 12.23
N GLU A 14 -7.33 27.35 13.50
CA GLU A 14 -7.19 26.17 14.35
C GLU A 14 -8.39 25.26 14.13
N ARG A 15 -8.13 23.99 13.92
CA ARG A 15 -9.14 22.94 13.78
C ARG A 15 -8.70 21.72 14.56
N SER A 16 -9.54 21.24 15.45
CA SER A 16 -9.36 19.91 16.05
C SER A 16 -9.82 18.84 15.04
N VAL A 17 -8.99 17.83 14.80
CA VAL A 17 -9.32 16.67 13.97
C VAL A 17 -9.47 15.48 14.92
N GLU A 18 -10.68 14.97 15.07
CA GLU A 18 -11.02 13.90 16.02
C GLU A 18 -11.30 12.57 15.32
N PHE A 19 -11.60 12.61 14.03
CA PHE A 19 -11.91 11.44 13.22
C PHE A 19 -11.08 11.44 11.93
N ASP A 20 -10.77 10.23 11.45
CA ASP A 20 -10.15 10.04 10.14
C ASP A 20 -11.12 10.54 9.05
N GLU A 21 -10.64 11.44 8.19
CA GLU A 21 -11.44 12.05 7.11
C GLU A 21 -11.59 11.14 5.88
N GLY A 22 -10.82 10.04 5.80
CA GLY A 22 -10.81 9.12 4.66
C GLY A 22 -12.03 8.22 4.57
N PRO A 23 -12.39 7.47 5.62
CA PRO A 23 -13.50 6.55 5.59
C PRO A 23 -14.85 7.24 5.34
N ARG A 24 -15.66 6.65 4.47
CA ARG A 24 -16.99 7.17 4.12
C ARG A 24 -18.07 6.18 4.52
N ALA A 25 -18.77 6.47 5.61
CA ALA A 25 -19.86 5.65 6.11
C ALA A 25 -21.06 5.54 5.12
N ASP A 26 -21.16 6.49 4.19
CA ASP A 26 -22.23 6.58 3.20
C ASP A 26 -21.86 5.92 1.85
N ALA A 27 -20.76 5.18 1.76
CA ALA A 27 -20.33 4.49 0.54
C ALA A 27 -21.34 3.41 0.14
N SER A 28 -21.68 3.37 -1.16
CA SER A 28 -22.51 2.32 -1.74
C SER A 28 -22.15 2.11 -3.21
N LEU A 29 -22.43 0.92 -3.75
CA LEU A 29 -22.20 0.64 -5.18
C LEU A 29 -22.93 1.62 -6.07
N GLU A 30 -24.15 2.04 -5.69
CA GLU A 30 -24.92 3.04 -6.44
C GLU A 30 -24.21 4.39 -6.49
N LYS A 31 -23.68 4.86 -5.34
CA LYS A 31 -22.96 6.14 -5.28
C LYS A 31 -21.63 6.07 -6.02
N LEU A 32 -20.89 4.96 -5.87
CA LEU A 32 -19.64 4.74 -6.60
C LEU A 32 -19.86 4.71 -8.11
N GLY A 33 -20.93 4.07 -8.57
CA GLY A 33 -21.29 4.01 -9.99
C GLY A 33 -21.66 5.36 -10.64
N LYS A 34 -21.97 6.38 -9.83
CA LYS A 34 -22.25 7.75 -10.29
C LYS A 34 -21.01 8.63 -10.41
N LEU A 35 -19.86 8.16 -9.94
CA LEU A 35 -18.62 8.93 -9.98
C LEU A 35 -18.09 9.01 -11.43
N ARG A 36 -17.58 10.19 -11.78
CA ARG A 36 -17.00 10.43 -13.10
C ARG A 36 -15.58 9.87 -13.18
N PRO A 37 -15.20 9.25 -14.31
CA PRO A 37 -13.82 8.90 -14.57
C PRO A 37 -12.91 10.12 -14.52
N VAL A 38 -11.68 9.98 -13.98
CA VAL A 38 -10.77 11.11 -13.75
C VAL A 38 -9.68 11.25 -14.82
N PHE A 39 -9.33 10.20 -15.55
CA PHE A 39 -8.25 10.23 -16.53
C PHE A 39 -8.74 10.18 -17.99
N HIS A 40 -9.80 9.47 -18.26
CA HIS A 40 -10.33 9.32 -19.61
C HIS A 40 -11.86 9.27 -19.57
N ALA A 41 -12.55 9.96 -20.46
CA ALA A 41 -14.02 10.10 -20.46
C ALA A 41 -14.79 8.75 -20.45
N ARG A 42 -14.21 7.72 -21.05
CA ARG A 42 -14.73 6.33 -21.05
C ARG A 42 -13.90 5.39 -20.17
N GLY A 43 -13.14 5.92 -19.22
CA GLY A 43 -12.33 5.16 -18.30
C GLY A 43 -13.13 4.59 -17.13
N SER A 44 -12.49 3.72 -16.36
CA SER A 44 -13.06 3.08 -15.17
C SER A 44 -12.50 3.61 -13.86
N VAL A 45 -11.43 4.42 -13.90
CA VAL A 45 -10.78 4.96 -12.70
C VAL A 45 -11.50 6.21 -12.23
N THR A 46 -12.00 6.17 -11.00
CA THR A 46 -12.74 7.26 -10.35
C THR A 46 -12.15 7.56 -8.97
N ALA A 47 -12.58 8.63 -8.33
CA ALA A 47 -12.19 8.92 -6.95
C ALA A 47 -12.60 7.83 -5.94
N GLY A 48 -13.60 7.01 -6.27
CA GLY A 48 -14.10 5.96 -5.38
C GLY A 48 -13.35 4.62 -5.49
N ASN A 49 -12.50 4.45 -6.49
CA ASN A 49 -11.69 3.24 -6.68
C ASN A 49 -10.19 3.56 -6.84
N SER A 50 -9.77 4.67 -6.29
CA SER A 50 -8.39 5.15 -6.20
C SER A 50 -7.98 5.35 -4.76
N SER A 51 -6.70 5.20 -4.45
CA SER A 51 -6.18 5.55 -3.14
C SER A 51 -6.34 7.05 -2.86
N GLN A 52 -6.46 7.39 -1.58
CA GLN A 52 -6.48 8.78 -1.15
C GLN A 52 -5.05 9.34 -1.05
N MET A 53 -4.89 10.63 -1.31
CA MET A 53 -3.72 11.37 -0.86
C MET A 53 -3.84 11.57 0.65
N SER A 54 -2.95 10.93 1.40
CA SER A 54 -3.01 10.90 2.86
C SER A 54 -1.70 11.37 3.45
N ASP A 55 -1.78 11.98 4.61
CA ASP A 55 -0.63 12.20 5.47
C ASP A 55 -0.41 10.94 6.32
N GLY A 56 0.84 10.61 6.60
CA GLY A 56 1.15 9.45 7.41
C GLY A 56 2.64 9.34 7.69
N ALA A 57 2.95 8.60 8.75
CA ALA A 57 4.32 8.29 9.12
C ALA A 57 4.40 6.86 9.66
N ALA A 58 5.52 6.21 9.41
CA ALA A 58 5.82 4.91 9.99
C ALA A 58 7.34 4.74 10.12
N ALA A 59 7.76 3.86 11.01
CA ALA A 59 9.17 3.53 11.20
C ALA A 59 9.35 2.01 11.26
N VAL A 60 10.42 1.54 10.63
CA VAL A 60 10.87 0.15 10.68
C VAL A 60 12.35 0.17 11.03
N MET A 61 12.73 -0.57 12.06
CA MET A 61 14.13 -0.72 12.44
C MET A 61 14.72 -1.96 11.78
N LEU A 62 15.75 -1.75 10.96
CA LEU A 62 16.53 -2.83 10.36
C LEU A 62 17.89 -2.90 11.04
N VAL A 63 18.27 -4.08 11.48
CA VAL A 63 19.55 -4.29 12.14
C VAL A 63 20.26 -5.52 11.54
N SER A 64 21.58 -5.53 11.60
CA SER A 64 22.37 -6.70 11.22
C SER A 64 22.27 -7.79 12.29
N GLU A 65 22.59 -9.03 11.92
CA GLU A 65 22.69 -10.13 12.88
C GLU A 65 23.70 -9.85 14.01
N LYS A 66 24.76 -9.11 13.70
CA LYS A 66 25.75 -8.67 14.69
C LYS A 66 25.10 -7.81 15.77
N VAL A 67 24.34 -6.79 15.37
CA VAL A 67 23.63 -5.88 16.28
C VAL A 67 22.56 -6.62 17.10
N LEU A 68 21.85 -7.57 16.49
CA LEU A 68 20.92 -8.43 17.23
C LEU A 68 21.59 -9.14 18.39
N LYS A 69 22.75 -9.75 18.14
CA LYS A 69 23.51 -10.49 19.16
C LYS A 69 24.10 -9.57 20.22
N GLU A 70 24.71 -8.44 19.81
CA GLU A 70 25.33 -7.48 20.72
C GLU A 70 24.33 -6.86 21.71
N HIS A 71 23.10 -6.61 21.26
CA HIS A 71 22.06 -5.98 22.07
C HIS A 71 20.99 -6.94 22.58
N ASN A 72 21.16 -8.24 22.36
CA ASN A 72 20.20 -9.29 22.76
C ASN A 72 18.77 -8.98 22.29
N LEU A 73 18.61 -8.53 21.04
CA LEU A 73 17.32 -8.16 20.46
C LEU A 73 16.59 -9.39 19.92
N THR A 74 15.28 -9.42 20.08
CA THR A 74 14.42 -10.43 19.47
C THR A 74 13.89 -9.91 18.13
N PRO A 75 14.28 -10.50 16.97
CA PRO A 75 13.79 -10.05 15.68
C PRO A 75 12.32 -10.41 15.51
N LEU A 76 11.54 -9.50 14.96
CA LEU A 76 10.13 -9.76 14.62
C LEU A 76 10.00 -10.51 13.28
N ALA A 77 10.90 -10.25 12.35
CA ALA A 77 10.95 -10.89 11.04
C ALA A 77 12.37 -10.79 10.46
N ARG A 78 12.64 -11.54 9.40
CA ARG A 78 13.87 -11.44 8.61
C ARG A 78 13.53 -10.88 7.23
N PHE A 79 14.27 -9.86 6.81
CA PHE A 79 14.22 -9.37 5.45
C PHE A 79 14.85 -10.40 4.49
N ALA A 80 14.08 -10.87 3.52
CA ALA A 80 14.51 -11.96 2.64
C ALA A 80 15.10 -11.45 1.32
N SER A 81 14.40 -10.56 0.62
CA SER A 81 14.84 -10.06 -0.68
C SER A 81 14.19 -8.72 -1.01
N PHE A 82 14.73 -8.05 -2.02
CA PHE A 82 14.18 -6.84 -2.61
C PHE A 82 14.45 -6.84 -4.12
N ALA A 83 13.45 -6.47 -4.91
CA ALA A 83 13.61 -6.33 -6.34
C ALA A 83 12.80 -5.14 -6.86
N VAL A 84 13.28 -4.59 -7.97
CA VAL A 84 12.58 -3.55 -8.74
C VAL A 84 12.29 -4.04 -10.14
N GLY A 85 11.17 -3.58 -10.70
CA GLY A 85 10.77 -3.85 -12.08
C GLY A 85 10.39 -2.54 -12.77
N GLY A 86 11.07 -2.20 -13.86
CA GLY A 86 10.71 -1.09 -14.73
C GLY A 86 9.66 -1.52 -15.75
N VAL A 87 8.69 -0.66 -16.00
CA VAL A 87 7.67 -0.79 -17.06
C VAL A 87 7.54 0.55 -17.77
N ALA A 88 6.85 0.57 -18.91
CA ALA A 88 6.59 1.81 -19.63
C ALA A 88 5.77 2.78 -18.75
N PRO A 89 6.06 4.10 -18.78
CA PRO A 89 5.40 5.08 -17.90
C PRO A 89 3.88 5.08 -18.01
N GLU A 90 3.33 4.81 -19.18
CA GLU A 90 1.89 4.80 -19.44
C GLU A 90 1.15 3.68 -18.72
N ILE A 91 1.88 2.66 -18.32
CA ILE A 91 1.37 1.48 -17.61
C ILE A 91 2.10 1.25 -16.28
N MET A 92 2.59 2.31 -15.64
CA MET A 92 3.38 2.23 -14.41
C MET A 92 2.74 1.33 -13.33
N GLY A 93 1.42 1.30 -13.25
CA GLY A 93 0.69 0.54 -12.24
C GLY A 93 0.90 -0.97 -12.28
N ILE A 94 1.36 -1.52 -13.40
CA ILE A 94 1.69 -2.95 -13.51
C ILE A 94 3.15 -3.29 -13.16
N GLY A 95 3.92 -2.35 -12.64
CA GLY A 95 5.29 -2.57 -12.14
C GLY A 95 5.45 -3.81 -11.26
N PRO A 96 4.50 -4.12 -10.34
CA PRO A 96 4.54 -5.34 -9.55
C PRO A 96 4.64 -6.64 -10.36
N ILE A 97 4.07 -6.70 -11.56
CA ILE A 97 4.17 -7.87 -12.45
C ILE A 97 5.64 -8.17 -12.82
N ALA A 98 6.44 -7.11 -13.00
CA ALA A 98 7.87 -7.26 -13.28
C ALA A 98 8.73 -7.45 -12.02
N ALA A 99 8.32 -6.92 -10.87
CA ALA A 99 9.10 -6.94 -9.63
C ALA A 99 8.88 -8.20 -8.79
N ILE A 100 7.63 -8.64 -8.63
CA ILE A 100 7.27 -9.76 -7.75
C ILE A 100 8.01 -11.06 -8.10
N PRO A 101 8.01 -11.54 -9.36
CA PRO A 101 8.71 -12.77 -9.70
C PRO A 101 10.21 -12.71 -9.42
N LYS A 102 10.83 -11.54 -9.61
CA LYS A 102 12.26 -11.33 -9.31
C LYS A 102 12.52 -11.42 -7.81
N ALA A 103 11.68 -10.79 -6.97
CA ALA A 103 11.84 -10.83 -5.52
C ALA A 103 11.68 -12.27 -4.99
N LEU A 104 10.68 -13.00 -5.48
CA LEU A 104 10.46 -14.39 -5.11
C LEU A 104 11.63 -15.29 -5.51
N ALA A 105 12.14 -15.13 -6.74
CA ALA A 105 13.31 -15.89 -7.21
C ALA A 105 14.55 -15.61 -6.37
N GLN A 106 14.83 -14.35 -6.02
CA GLN A 106 15.95 -13.98 -5.16
C GLN A 106 15.82 -14.55 -3.74
N ALA A 107 14.59 -14.63 -3.22
CA ALA A 107 14.33 -15.21 -1.91
C ALA A 107 14.35 -16.74 -1.90
N GLY A 108 14.28 -17.40 -3.07
CA GLY A 108 14.08 -18.83 -3.19
C GLY A 108 12.72 -19.30 -2.65
N ILE A 109 11.69 -18.45 -2.77
CA ILE A 109 10.33 -18.67 -2.29
C ILE A 109 9.41 -18.80 -3.48
N ARG A 110 8.49 -19.77 -3.46
CA ARG A 110 7.45 -19.89 -4.46
C ARG A 110 6.26 -19.00 -4.10
N GLN A 111 5.49 -18.59 -5.10
CA GLN A 111 4.34 -17.70 -4.90
C GLN A 111 3.29 -18.30 -3.97
N GLU A 112 3.02 -19.60 -4.08
CA GLU A 112 2.07 -20.34 -3.24
C GLU A 112 2.49 -20.42 -1.77
N ASP A 113 3.79 -20.27 -1.47
CA ASP A 113 4.32 -20.28 -0.10
C ASP A 113 4.07 -18.95 0.63
N LEU A 114 3.60 -17.91 -0.07
CA LEU A 114 3.22 -16.64 0.56
C LEU A 114 1.95 -16.82 1.40
N ASP A 115 2.01 -16.35 2.64
CA ASP A 115 0.88 -16.36 3.58
C ASP A 115 0.14 -15.03 3.62
N TRP A 116 0.84 -13.94 3.27
CA TRP A 116 0.32 -12.58 3.34
C TRP A 116 0.94 -11.69 2.26
N ILE A 117 0.11 -10.95 1.54
CA ILE A 117 0.53 -10.04 0.48
C ILE A 117 -0.05 -8.66 0.77
N GLU A 118 0.82 -7.67 0.95
CA GLU A 118 0.46 -6.26 0.97
C GLU A 118 0.73 -5.68 -0.43
N LEU A 119 -0.27 -5.71 -1.29
CA LEU A 119 -0.24 -5.09 -2.62
C LEU A 119 -0.85 -3.70 -2.52
N ASN A 120 -0.06 -2.66 -2.78
CA ASN A 120 -0.57 -1.30 -2.70
C ASN A 120 -1.62 -1.03 -3.78
N GLU A 121 -2.76 -0.52 -3.35
CA GLU A 121 -3.90 -0.21 -4.22
C GLU A 121 -3.87 1.26 -4.63
N ALA A 122 -2.91 1.64 -5.48
CA ALA A 122 -2.94 2.99 -6.05
C ALA A 122 -4.27 3.22 -6.79
N PHE A 123 -4.69 2.22 -7.56
CA PHE A 123 -5.99 2.14 -8.25
C PHE A 123 -6.51 0.70 -8.21
N ALA A 124 -7.81 0.50 -8.06
CA ALA A 124 -8.40 -0.84 -8.09
C ALA A 124 -8.10 -1.57 -9.42
N ALA A 125 -8.19 -0.86 -10.54
CA ALA A 125 -7.91 -1.42 -11.86
C ALA A 125 -6.46 -1.95 -11.97
N GLN A 126 -5.50 -1.21 -11.44
CA GLN A 126 -4.09 -1.61 -11.43
C GLN A 126 -3.87 -2.86 -10.55
N SER A 127 -4.41 -2.86 -9.33
CA SER A 127 -4.26 -4.00 -8.42
C SER A 127 -4.90 -5.26 -8.98
N LEU A 128 -6.11 -5.16 -9.53
CA LEU A 128 -6.80 -6.28 -10.17
C LEU A 128 -6.04 -6.82 -11.38
N ALA A 129 -5.41 -5.95 -12.18
CA ALA A 129 -4.56 -6.38 -13.29
C ALA A 129 -3.35 -7.19 -12.80
N VAL A 130 -2.67 -6.73 -11.74
CA VAL A 130 -1.54 -7.46 -11.12
C VAL A 130 -1.99 -8.81 -10.58
N VAL A 131 -3.09 -8.84 -9.82
CA VAL A 131 -3.64 -10.07 -9.22
C VAL A 131 -3.96 -11.09 -10.31
N LYS A 132 -4.65 -10.64 -11.38
CA LYS A 132 -5.05 -11.51 -12.49
C LYS A 132 -3.85 -12.04 -13.27
N GLU A 133 -2.91 -11.17 -13.61
CA GLU A 133 -1.76 -11.54 -14.45
C GLU A 133 -0.82 -12.53 -13.75
N LEU A 134 -0.58 -12.31 -12.45
CA LEU A 134 0.28 -13.19 -11.66
C LEU A 134 -0.45 -14.38 -11.04
N GLY A 135 -1.78 -14.44 -11.13
CA GLY A 135 -2.58 -15.49 -10.49
C GLY A 135 -2.43 -15.48 -8.97
N LEU A 136 -2.32 -14.30 -8.36
CA LEU A 136 -2.21 -14.18 -6.90
C LEU A 136 -3.53 -14.60 -6.22
N ASP A 137 -3.42 -15.26 -5.07
CA ASP A 137 -4.59 -15.64 -4.27
C ASP A 137 -5.21 -14.40 -3.60
N PRO A 138 -6.41 -13.98 -4.00
CA PRO A 138 -7.06 -12.79 -3.45
C PRO A 138 -7.31 -12.87 -1.95
N SER A 139 -7.46 -14.06 -1.38
CA SER A 139 -7.70 -14.24 0.07
C SER A 139 -6.49 -13.87 0.93
N LYS A 140 -5.30 -13.82 0.33
CA LYS A 140 -4.04 -13.46 0.99
C LYS A 140 -3.67 -11.99 0.79
N ILE A 141 -4.41 -11.25 -0.04
CA ILE A 141 -4.08 -9.88 -0.42
C ILE A 141 -4.78 -8.89 0.49
N ASN A 142 -4.00 -7.99 1.11
CA ASN A 142 -4.49 -6.90 1.96
C ASN A 142 -5.58 -7.35 2.96
N PRO A 143 -5.37 -8.38 3.78
CA PRO A 143 -6.43 -8.93 4.64
C PRO A 143 -7.05 -7.93 5.62
N LEU A 144 -6.33 -6.86 5.93
CA LEU A 144 -6.79 -5.77 6.82
C LEU A 144 -7.25 -4.52 6.06
N GLY A 145 -7.35 -4.60 4.74
CA GLY A 145 -7.67 -3.49 3.86
C GLY A 145 -6.44 -2.89 3.18
N GLY A 146 -6.65 -2.36 1.99
CA GLY A 146 -5.63 -1.73 1.15
C GLY A 146 -5.65 -0.20 1.19
N ALA A 147 -4.94 0.42 0.25
CA ALA A 147 -4.78 1.87 0.19
C ALA A 147 -6.07 2.63 -0.17
N ILE A 148 -7.00 1.99 -0.86
CA ILE A 148 -8.31 2.60 -1.19
C ILE A 148 -9.12 2.84 0.08
N ALA A 149 -9.07 1.90 1.04
CA ALA A 149 -9.77 2.01 2.31
C ALA A 149 -9.00 2.83 3.35
N LEU A 150 -7.68 2.64 3.44
CA LEU A 150 -6.85 3.12 4.55
C LEU A 150 -5.97 4.33 4.21
N GLY A 151 -5.88 4.70 2.92
CA GLY A 151 -5.01 5.76 2.45
C GLY A 151 -3.64 5.30 1.96
N HIS A 152 -2.95 6.20 1.26
CA HIS A 152 -1.65 5.95 0.66
C HIS A 152 -0.71 7.16 0.88
N PRO A 153 -0.15 7.32 2.07
CA PRO A 153 0.88 8.33 2.30
C PRO A 153 2.19 7.88 1.64
N LEU A 154 2.43 8.32 0.39
CA LEU A 154 3.48 7.84 -0.52
C LEU A 154 4.81 7.52 0.17
N GLY A 155 5.37 8.47 0.88
CA GLY A 155 6.66 8.31 1.56
C GLY A 155 6.64 7.37 2.77
N ALA A 156 5.48 7.08 3.34
CA ALA A 156 5.34 6.23 4.52
C ALA A 156 4.79 4.83 4.20
N THR A 157 4.13 4.64 3.05
CA THR A 157 3.40 3.41 2.73
C THR A 157 4.26 2.15 2.83
N GLY A 158 5.51 2.19 2.34
CA GLY A 158 6.41 1.04 2.44
C GLY A 158 6.67 0.60 3.87
N ALA A 159 6.91 1.54 4.78
CA ALA A 159 7.11 1.25 6.20
C ALA A 159 5.81 0.81 6.88
N ILE A 160 4.66 1.43 6.55
CA ILE A 160 3.33 1.05 7.06
C ILE A 160 3.02 -0.40 6.68
N ARG A 161 3.12 -0.75 5.39
CA ARG A 161 2.83 -2.10 4.91
C ARG A 161 3.79 -3.14 5.49
N THR A 162 5.06 -2.78 5.67
CA THR A 162 6.04 -3.65 6.31
C THR A 162 5.66 -3.90 7.78
N ALA A 163 5.28 -2.89 8.53
CA ALA A 163 4.81 -3.06 9.91
C ALA A 163 3.54 -3.93 9.95
N THR A 164 2.58 -3.65 9.09
CA THR A 164 1.32 -4.42 8.98
C THR A 164 1.59 -5.90 8.74
N ILE A 165 2.45 -6.22 7.75
CA ILE A 165 2.70 -7.61 7.38
C ILE A 165 3.48 -8.37 8.46
N VAL A 166 4.46 -7.73 9.10
CA VAL A 166 5.24 -8.35 10.18
C VAL A 166 4.33 -8.73 11.35
N HIS A 167 3.49 -7.81 11.81
CA HIS A 167 2.54 -8.11 12.89
C HIS A 167 1.42 -9.05 12.44
N GLY A 168 1.00 -8.98 11.19
CA GLY A 168 0.02 -9.88 10.60
C GLY A 168 0.51 -11.32 10.59
N LEU A 169 1.72 -11.58 10.10
CA LEU A 169 2.34 -12.90 10.09
C LEU A 169 2.48 -13.48 11.51
N GLN A 170 2.93 -12.67 12.47
CA GLN A 170 3.03 -13.12 13.87
C GLN A 170 1.68 -13.54 14.45
N ARG A 171 0.62 -12.77 14.16
CA ARG A 171 -0.72 -13.04 14.67
C ARG A 171 -1.36 -14.27 14.04
N THR A 172 -1.09 -14.53 12.76
CA THR A 172 -1.68 -15.64 12.01
C THR A 172 -0.81 -16.92 12.03
N GLY A 173 0.41 -16.82 12.51
CA GLY A 173 1.38 -17.91 12.42
C GLY A 173 1.94 -18.11 11.02
N GLY A 174 1.77 -17.13 10.13
CA GLY A 174 2.30 -17.14 8.76
C GLY A 174 3.83 -17.00 8.76
N ARG A 175 4.44 -17.52 7.71
CA ARG A 175 5.90 -17.55 7.56
C ARG A 175 6.42 -16.53 6.57
N TYR A 176 5.77 -16.42 5.42
CA TYR A 176 6.22 -15.55 4.32
C TYR A 176 5.21 -14.46 4.00
N GLY A 177 5.71 -13.25 3.96
CA GLY A 177 4.95 -12.08 3.56
C GLY A 177 5.66 -11.26 2.49
N MET A 178 4.89 -10.59 1.65
CA MET A 178 5.38 -9.76 0.57
C MET A 178 4.71 -8.39 0.58
N VAL A 179 5.51 -7.35 0.44
CA VAL A 179 5.04 -5.97 0.19
C VAL A 179 5.39 -5.59 -1.24
N SER A 180 4.43 -5.08 -2.01
CA SER A 180 4.64 -4.61 -3.38
C SER A 180 3.86 -3.33 -3.66
N MET A 181 4.48 -2.47 -4.45
CA MET A 181 3.90 -1.18 -4.84
C MET A 181 4.08 -0.94 -6.33
#